data_45da1322fe41e0c0d0a49e3118a4f51f
#
_entry.id   45da1322fe41e0c0d0a49e3118a4f51f
#
_cell.length_a   1.000
_cell.length_b   1.000
_cell.length_c   1.000
_cell.angle_alpha   90.00
_cell.angle_beta   90.00
_cell.angle_gamma   90.00
#
_symmetry.space_group_name_H-M   'P 1'
#
loop_
_entity.id
_entity.type
_entity.pdbx_description
1 polymer ?
#
loop_
_entity_poly.entity_id
_entity_poly.type
_entity_poly.pdbx_seq_one_letter_code
_entity_poly.pdbx_strand_id
1 'polypeptide(L)'
;LGLVGLSQFLPFVLLILPAGHFADTRDRRRIIAGCYVLLLLCALLLLAFSWHGLRSAWPVFGIMTLFGVARAFAMPASQALLPNLVEREHFGAAVAFNSSLWQVSTIVGPALGGLLYLAGATIVYATVATLLAVSLVMLATLRRGGEASAAASTAPLDRHALLEGLRFVRGRRPVLGAISLDLFAVLFGGATALLPVYAADVLHVGPSGLGWLRAAPGVGAALTGIVLGVLPVTRRVGHWMFGGVIVFGIATLVFGLSTSLWISLAALTVLGAGDMVSVYIRHLLVQLQT
;
A
#
# COMPACT_ATOMS: atom_id res chain seq x y z
N LEU A 1 1.06 14.97 12.80
CA LEU A 1 0.81 13.79 11.96
C LEU A 1 0.92 14.13 10.47
N GLY A 2 0.29 15.22 9.98
CA GLY A 2 0.36 15.60 8.56
C GLY A 2 1.79 15.78 8.04
N LEU A 3 2.69 16.41 8.80
CA LEU A 3 4.09 16.57 8.43
C LEU A 3 4.85 15.23 8.34
N VAL A 4 4.53 14.27 9.19
CA VAL A 4 5.09 12.89 9.11
C VAL A 4 4.67 12.22 7.81
N GLY A 5 3.38 12.33 7.47
CA GLY A 5 2.87 11.83 6.19
C GLY A 5 3.54 12.51 4.98
N LEU A 6 3.69 13.84 5.04
CA LEU A 6 4.35 14.62 3.98
C LEU A 6 5.82 14.23 3.82
N SER A 7 6.56 14.05 4.93
CA SER A 7 7.98 13.64 4.90
C SER A 7 8.18 12.29 4.19
N GLN A 8 7.22 11.38 4.32
CA GLN A 8 7.25 10.08 3.65
C GLN A 8 6.76 10.17 2.20
N PHE A 9 5.70 10.95 1.95
CA PHE A 9 5.03 11.03 0.65
C PHE A 9 5.84 11.82 -0.38
N LEU A 10 6.44 12.93 0.01
CA LEU A 10 7.18 13.80 -0.91
C LEU A 10 8.33 13.07 -1.61
N PRO A 11 9.27 12.40 -0.93
CA PRO A 11 10.33 11.65 -1.60
C PRO A 11 9.78 10.48 -2.42
N PHE A 12 8.70 9.82 -1.98
CA PHE A 12 8.05 8.76 -2.75
C PHE A 12 7.56 9.28 -4.10
N VAL A 13 6.81 10.37 -4.13
CA VAL A 13 6.27 10.93 -5.39
C VAL A 13 7.37 11.44 -6.32
N LEU A 14 8.39 12.11 -5.77
CA LEU A 14 9.49 12.64 -6.57
C LEU A 14 10.37 11.54 -7.18
N LEU A 15 10.50 10.41 -6.48
CA LEU A 15 11.43 9.34 -6.87
C LEU A 15 10.76 8.16 -7.57
N ILE A 16 9.42 8.02 -7.56
CA ILE A 16 8.74 6.85 -8.13
C ILE A 16 9.01 6.67 -9.63
N LEU A 17 9.06 7.76 -10.39
CA LEU A 17 9.36 7.72 -11.84
C LEU A 17 10.82 7.33 -12.11
N PRO A 18 11.84 8.01 -11.55
CA PRO A 18 13.23 7.59 -11.74
C PRO A 18 13.50 6.20 -11.13
N ALA A 19 12.81 5.82 -10.06
CA ALA A 19 12.94 4.49 -9.46
C ALA A 19 12.42 3.37 -10.37
N GLY A 20 11.33 3.61 -11.11
CA GLY A 20 10.85 2.67 -12.14
C GLY A 20 11.90 2.41 -13.19
N HIS A 21 12.45 3.46 -13.80
CA HIS A 21 13.55 3.33 -14.78
C HIS A 21 14.78 2.62 -14.20
N PHE A 22 15.15 2.93 -12.96
CA PHE A 22 16.27 2.29 -12.29
C PHE A 22 16.01 0.78 -12.05
N ALA A 23 14.76 0.40 -11.73
CA ALA A 23 14.34 -0.98 -11.57
C ALA A 23 14.36 -1.77 -12.89
N ASP A 24 14.18 -1.09 -14.04
CA ASP A 24 14.23 -1.71 -15.36
C ASP A 24 15.66 -1.93 -15.87
N THR A 25 16.60 -1.07 -15.43
CA THR A 25 17.99 -1.08 -15.93
C THR A 25 18.98 -1.80 -15.03
N ARG A 26 18.62 -2.11 -13.79
CA ARG A 26 19.51 -2.70 -12.80
C ARG A 26 18.98 -4.03 -12.25
N ASP A 27 19.84 -4.76 -11.56
CA ASP A 27 19.49 -6.00 -10.86
C ASP A 27 18.43 -5.69 -9.78
N ARG A 28 17.19 -6.10 -10.06
CA ARG A 28 16.01 -5.88 -9.21
C ARG A 28 16.19 -6.41 -7.79
N ARG A 29 16.87 -7.56 -7.66
CA ARG A 29 17.17 -8.17 -6.36
C ARG A 29 18.11 -7.29 -5.53
N ARG A 30 19.14 -6.69 -6.14
CA ARG A 30 20.07 -5.78 -5.45
C ARG A 30 19.37 -4.51 -5.02
N ILE A 31 18.44 -4.00 -5.84
CA ILE A 31 17.61 -2.83 -5.49
C ILE A 31 16.76 -3.14 -4.27
N ILE A 32 16.04 -4.28 -4.27
CA ILE A 32 15.18 -4.69 -3.15
C ILE A 32 16.03 -4.90 -1.89
N ALA A 33 17.20 -5.56 -2.00
CA ALA A 33 18.11 -5.73 -0.88
C ALA A 33 18.55 -4.39 -0.29
N GLY A 34 18.97 -3.44 -1.12
CA GLY A 34 19.32 -2.08 -0.69
C GLY A 34 18.17 -1.35 0.01
N CYS A 35 16.95 -1.48 -0.54
CA CYS A 35 15.75 -0.92 0.08
C CYS A 35 15.46 -1.55 1.45
N TYR A 36 15.59 -2.87 1.56
CA TYR A 36 15.35 -3.56 2.84
C TYR A 36 16.43 -3.25 3.88
N VAL A 37 17.69 -3.08 3.48
CA VAL A 37 18.75 -2.56 4.35
C VAL A 37 18.40 -1.15 4.85
N LEU A 38 17.92 -0.27 3.97
CA LEU A 38 17.50 1.07 4.35
C LEU A 38 16.28 1.05 5.29
N LEU A 39 15.30 0.18 5.04
CA LEU A 39 14.15 -0.01 5.93
C LEU A 39 14.57 -0.58 7.29
N LEU A 40 15.51 -1.53 7.30
CA LEU A 40 16.08 -2.08 8.54
C LEU A 40 16.80 -0.98 9.33
N LEU A 41 17.58 -0.15 8.66
CA LEU A 41 18.22 1.01 9.28
C LEU A 41 17.17 1.95 9.91
N CYS A 42 16.09 2.27 9.19
CA CYS A 42 15.00 3.06 9.73
C CYS A 42 14.37 2.42 10.98
N ALA A 43 14.14 1.10 10.96
CA ALA A 43 13.58 0.38 12.10
C ALA A 43 14.53 0.38 13.30
N LEU A 44 15.83 0.20 13.10
CA LEU A 44 16.85 0.25 14.13
C LEU A 44 17.02 1.67 14.72
N LEU A 45 16.94 2.71 13.89
CA LEU A 45 16.95 4.09 14.35
C LEU A 45 15.73 4.40 15.21
N LEU A 46 14.53 3.95 14.82
CA LEU A 46 13.32 4.10 15.63
C LEU A 46 13.38 3.28 16.93
N LEU A 47 13.97 2.08 16.87
CA LEU A 47 14.23 1.26 18.06
C LEU A 47 15.16 1.98 19.04
N ALA A 48 16.29 2.48 18.58
CA ALA A 48 17.23 3.23 19.39
C ALA A 48 16.58 4.51 19.97
N PHE A 49 15.81 5.22 19.14
CA PHE A 49 15.07 6.40 19.54
C PHE A 49 14.07 6.09 20.67
N SER A 50 13.32 4.99 20.52
CA SER A 50 12.35 4.52 21.53
C SER A 50 13.05 4.07 22.82
N TRP A 51 14.19 3.37 22.70
CA TRP A 51 14.96 2.89 23.86
C TRP A 51 15.53 4.02 24.70
N HIS A 52 16.08 5.04 24.05
CA HIS A 52 16.66 6.20 24.73
C HIS A 52 15.63 7.22 25.22
N GLY A 53 14.34 7.02 24.97
CA GLY A 53 13.26 7.91 25.40
C GLY A 53 13.36 9.32 24.82
N LEU A 54 13.96 9.47 23.65
CA LEU A 54 14.13 10.78 22.99
C LEU A 54 12.76 11.36 22.62
N ARG A 55 12.55 12.64 22.94
CA ARG A 55 11.26 13.33 22.73
C ARG A 55 11.25 14.28 21.53
N SER A 56 12.36 14.42 20.82
CA SER A 56 12.45 15.30 19.65
C SER A 56 11.72 14.71 18.45
N ALA A 57 10.90 15.49 17.76
CA ALA A 57 10.20 15.04 16.54
C ALA A 57 11.09 15.09 15.28
N TRP A 58 12.15 15.89 15.27
CA TRP A 58 12.98 16.11 14.08
C TRP A 58 13.63 14.85 13.49
N PRO A 59 14.24 13.95 14.29
CA PRO A 59 14.80 12.71 13.76
C PRO A 59 13.74 11.82 13.10
N VAL A 60 12.49 11.85 13.61
CA VAL A 60 11.40 11.06 13.03
C VAL A 60 11.10 11.51 11.61
N PHE A 61 11.12 12.82 11.32
CA PHE A 61 10.92 13.30 9.94
C PHE A 61 12.02 12.81 8.99
N GLY A 62 13.28 12.83 9.44
CA GLY A 62 14.40 12.29 8.66
C GLY A 62 14.24 10.79 8.38
N ILE A 63 13.87 9.99 9.39
CA ILE A 63 13.64 8.56 9.26
C ILE A 63 12.45 8.29 8.30
N MET A 64 11.36 9.06 8.39
CA MET A 64 10.21 8.93 7.50
C MET A 64 10.55 9.31 6.04
N THR A 65 11.43 10.29 5.84
CA THR A 65 11.95 10.63 4.52
C THR A 65 12.71 9.45 3.90
N LEU A 66 13.63 8.83 4.66
CA LEU A 66 14.35 7.63 4.23
C LEU A 66 13.41 6.45 3.93
N PHE A 67 12.38 6.29 4.75
CA PHE A 67 11.34 5.29 4.53
C PHE A 67 10.60 5.52 3.21
N GLY A 68 10.25 6.78 2.89
CA GLY A 68 9.64 7.16 1.62
C GLY A 68 10.53 6.87 0.41
N VAL A 69 11.83 7.16 0.52
CA VAL A 69 12.83 6.80 -0.50
C VAL A 69 12.88 5.29 -0.71
N ALA A 70 13.01 4.50 0.36
CA ALA A 70 13.05 3.04 0.27
C ALA A 70 11.81 2.48 -0.43
N ARG A 71 10.62 2.98 -0.09
CA ARG A 71 9.35 2.56 -0.73
C ARG A 71 9.28 2.90 -2.21
N ALA A 72 9.77 4.07 -2.61
CA ALA A 72 9.77 4.48 -4.02
C ALA A 72 10.54 3.50 -4.92
N PHE A 73 11.64 2.96 -4.45
CA PHE A 73 12.45 1.99 -5.19
C PHE A 73 11.97 0.55 -4.99
N ALA A 74 11.55 0.16 -3.79
CA ALA A 74 11.13 -1.20 -3.48
C ALA A 74 9.88 -1.62 -4.27
N MET A 75 8.91 -0.72 -4.44
CA MET A 75 7.63 -1.04 -5.04
C MET A 75 7.75 -1.48 -6.50
N PRO A 76 8.35 -0.69 -7.44
CA PRO A 76 8.50 -1.12 -8.83
C PRO A 76 9.45 -2.32 -8.96
N ALA A 77 10.53 -2.38 -8.19
CA ALA A 77 11.46 -3.49 -8.23
C ALA A 77 10.81 -4.82 -7.80
N SER A 78 9.97 -4.81 -6.77
CA SER A 78 9.25 -6.01 -6.30
C SER A 78 8.24 -6.51 -7.32
N GLN A 79 7.48 -5.61 -7.95
CA GLN A 79 6.53 -5.98 -9.00
C GLN A 79 7.24 -6.57 -10.23
N ALA A 80 8.38 -6.02 -10.59
CA ALA A 80 9.17 -6.48 -11.71
C ALA A 80 9.98 -7.77 -11.42
N LEU A 81 10.20 -8.14 -10.16
CA LEU A 81 10.94 -9.34 -9.77
C LEU A 81 10.08 -10.61 -9.93
N LEU A 82 8.79 -10.55 -9.63
CA LEU A 82 7.90 -11.71 -9.59
C LEU A 82 7.90 -12.53 -10.91
N PRO A 83 7.82 -11.91 -12.11
CA PRO A 83 7.88 -12.64 -13.37
C PRO A 83 9.22 -13.38 -13.61
N ASN A 84 10.29 -12.96 -12.94
CA ASN A 84 11.62 -13.56 -13.10
C ASN A 84 11.88 -14.72 -12.12
N LEU A 85 10.99 -14.91 -11.14
CA LEU A 85 11.14 -15.96 -10.11
C LEU A 85 10.35 -17.23 -10.42
N VAL A 86 9.37 -17.15 -11.31
CA VAL A 86 8.45 -18.26 -11.60
C VAL A 86 8.36 -18.52 -13.10
N GLU A 87 8.17 -19.77 -13.45
CA GLU A 87 7.92 -20.19 -14.83
C GLU A 87 6.58 -19.63 -15.33
N ARG A 88 6.45 -19.42 -16.64
CA ARG A 88 5.24 -18.84 -17.25
C ARG A 88 3.97 -19.60 -16.91
N GLU A 89 4.05 -20.92 -16.79
CA GLU A 89 2.91 -21.79 -16.45
C GLU A 89 2.36 -21.51 -15.05
N HIS A 90 3.24 -21.15 -14.09
CA HIS A 90 2.89 -20.90 -12.69
C HIS A 90 2.67 -19.41 -12.37
N PHE A 91 2.87 -18.53 -13.35
CA PHE A 91 2.83 -17.08 -13.13
C PHE A 91 1.48 -16.60 -12.56
N GLY A 92 0.36 -17.11 -13.09
CA GLY A 92 -0.97 -16.75 -12.57
C GLY A 92 -1.17 -17.13 -11.11
N ALA A 93 -0.72 -18.32 -10.71
CA ALA A 93 -0.78 -18.79 -9.32
C ALA A 93 0.13 -17.94 -8.40
N ALA A 94 1.33 -17.58 -8.87
CA ALA A 94 2.26 -16.74 -8.12
C ALA A 94 1.70 -15.32 -7.90
N VAL A 95 1.07 -14.73 -8.91
CA VAL A 95 0.40 -13.42 -8.77
C VAL A 95 -0.75 -13.50 -7.78
N ALA A 96 -1.59 -14.53 -7.85
CA ALA A 96 -2.69 -14.73 -6.92
C ALA A 96 -2.19 -14.91 -5.48
N PHE A 97 -1.15 -15.72 -5.27
CA PHE A 97 -0.53 -15.94 -3.97
C PHE A 97 0.07 -14.65 -3.40
N ASN A 98 0.84 -13.91 -4.20
CA ASN A 98 1.42 -12.63 -3.80
C ASN A 98 0.35 -11.60 -3.42
N SER A 99 -0.73 -11.52 -4.19
CA SER A 99 -1.86 -10.63 -3.90
C SER A 99 -2.57 -11.02 -2.60
N SER A 100 -2.73 -12.32 -2.35
CA SER A 100 -3.32 -12.84 -1.11
C SER A 100 -2.44 -12.51 0.09
N LEU A 101 -1.13 -12.70 -0.01
CA LEU A 101 -0.18 -12.32 1.05
C LEU A 101 -0.22 -10.83 1.33
N TRP A 102 -0.27 -10.00 0.28
CA TRP A 102 -0.41 -8.56 0.43
C TRP A 102 -1.68 -8.20 1.19
N GLN A 103 -2.81 -8.78 0.81
CA GLN A 103 -4.11 -8.53 1.47
C GLN A 103 -4.10 -8.97 2.94
N VAL A 104 -3.59 -10.17 3.23
CA VAL A 104 -3.44 -10.67 4.61
C VAL A 104 -2.55 -9.73 5.43
N SER A 105 -1.42 -9.30 4.87
CA SER A 105 -0.48 -8.39 5.54
C SER A 105 -1.11 -7.03 5.85
N THR A 106 -1.96 -6.53 4.96
CA THR A 106 -2.66 -5.25 5.14
C THR A 106 -3.69 -5.30 6.27
N ILE A 107 -4.29 -6.47 6.51
CA ILE A 107 -5.27 -6.68 7.59
C ILE A 107 -4.56 -7.00 8.91
N VAL A 108 -3.69 -8.02 8.87
CA VAL A 108 -3.05 -8.58 10.06
C VAL A 108 -1.96 -7.64 10.61
N GLY A 109 -1.24 -6.96 9.74
CA GLY A 109 -0.14 -6.06 10.12
C GLY A 109 -0.56 -4.99 11.13
N PRO A 110 -1.56 -4.15 10.85
CA PRO A 110 -2.02 -3.13 11.78
C PRO A 110 -2.58 -3.71 13.09
N ALA A 111 -3.32 -4.82 13.02
CA ALA A 111 -3.88 -5.50 14.19
C ALA A 111 -2.75 -6.01 15.11
N LEU A 112 -1.78 -6.73 14.56
CA LEU A 112 -0.61 -7.20 15.30
C LEU A 112 0.24 -6.03 15.82
N GLY A 113 0.45 -5.00 15.02
CA GLY A 113 1.18 -3.80 15.42
C GLY A 113 0.53 -3.12 16.62
N GLY A 114 -0.80 -2.99 16.63
CA GLY A 114 -1.56 -2.45 17.76
C GLY A 114 -1.47 -3.31 19.02
N LEU A 115 -1.51 -4.64 18.88
CA LEU A 115 -1.33 -5.58 20.01
C LEU A 115 0.09 -5.55 20.56
N LEU A 116 1.10 -5.59 19.70
CA LEU A 116 2.51 -5.52 20.12
C LEU A 116 2.83 -4.21 20.80
N TYR A 117 2.16 -3.13 20.41
CA TYR A 117 2.36 -1.81 21.02
C TYR A 117 1.89 -1.76 22.48
N LEU A 118 1.00 -2.66 22.93
CA LEU A 118 0.64 -2.81 24.35
C LEU A 118 1.85 -3.20 25.21
N ALA A 119 2.82 -3.93 24.64
CA ALA A 119 4.07 -4.29 25.29
C ALA A 119 5.16 -3.20 25.13
N GLY A 120 4.86 -2.11 24.39
CA GLY A 120 5.73 -0.95 24.22
C GLY A 120 6.24 -0.79 22.78
N ALA A 121 6.54 0.46 22.42
CA ALA A 121 7.04 0.81 21.09
C ALA A 121 8.36 0.10 20.74
N THR A 122 9.22 -0.11 21.72
CA THR A 122 10.50 -0.83 21.57
C THR A 122 10.30 -2.24 21.02
N ILE A 123 9.30 -2.98 21.53
CA ILE A 123 8.99 -4.33 21.05
C ILE A 123 8.49 -4.31 19.62
N VAL A 124 7.68 -3.33 19.25
CA VAL A 124 7.22 -3.18 17.87
C VAL A 124 8.39 -2.99 16.91
N TYR A 125 9.28 -2.03 17.21
CA TYR A 125 10.43 -1.75 16.33
C TYR A 125 11.44 -2.91 16.30
N ALA A 126 11.65 -3.60 17.43
CA ALA A 126 12.49 -4.79 17.46
C ALA A 126 11.92 -5.93 16.60
N THR A 127 10.61 -6.16 16.66
CA THR A 127 9.92 -7.15 15.83
C THR A 127 10.05 -6.80 14.34
N VAL A 128 9.82 -5.53 13.96
CA VAL A 128 9.97 -5.06 12.57
C VAL A 128 11.41 -5.24 12.09
N ALA A 129 12.41 -4.86 12.89
CA ALA A 129 13.82 -5.02 12.56
C ALA A 129 14.18 -6.50 12.35
N THR A 130 13.70 -7.39 13.22
CA THR A 130 13.91 -8.83 13.10
C THR A 130 13.29 -9.40 11.83
N LEU A 131 12.04 -9.05 11.52
CA LEU A 131 11.36 -9.49 10.30
C LEU A 131 12.07 -8.99 9.03
N LEU A 132 12.57 -7.75 9.02
CA LEU A 132 13.34 -7.20 7.90
C LEU A 132 14.69 -7.91 7.75
N ALA A 133 15.37 -8.22 8.86
CA ALA A 133 16.62 -8.98 8.83
C ALA A 133 16.39 -10.41 8.28
N VAL A 134 15.34 -11.09 8.72
CA VAL A 134 14.94 -12.40 8.17
C VAL A 134 14.63 -12.30 6.68
N SER A 135 13.89 -11.27 6.26
CA SER A 135 13.57 -11.03 4.84
C SER A 135 14.83 -10.82 4.00
N LEU A 136 15.84 -10.10 4.53
CA LEU A 136 17.14 -9.92 3.87
C LEU A 136 17.91 -11.23 3.73
N VAL A 137 17.93 -12.06 4.78
CA VAL A 137 18.55 -13.39 4.73
C VAL A 137 17.85 -14.25 3.68
N MET A 138 16.52 -14.30 3.70
CA MET A 138 15.75 -15.05 2.69
C MET A 138 16.02 -14.53 1.28
N LEU A 139 16.06 -13.22 1.08
CA LEU A 139 16.42 -12.64 -0.22
C LEU A 139 17.82 -13.02 -0.64
N ALA A 140 18.78 -13.14 0.29
CA ALA A 140 20.15 -13.56 0.00
C ALA A 140 20.24 -15.05 -0.38
N THR A 141 19.35 -15.90 0.10
CA THR A 141 19.32 -17.34 -0.24
C THR A 141 18.62 -17.64 -1.57
N LEU A 142 17.85 -16.68 -2.11
CA LEU A 142 17.25 -16.86 -3.42
C LEU A 142 18.35 -17.13 -4.45
N ARG A 143 18.33 -18.32 -5.07
CA ARG A 143 19.21 -18.61 -6.19
C ARG A 143 18.94 -17.63 -7.31
N ARG A 144 19.97 -17.21 -8.04
CA ARG A 144 19.80 -16.50 -9.30
C ARG A 144 19.02 -17.44 -10.20
N GLY A 145 17.72 -17.26 -10.28
CA GLY A 145 16.91 -17.84 -11.34
C GLY A 145 17.60 -17.42 -12.64
N GLY A 146 17.75 -18.38 -13.55
CA GLY A 146 18.59 -18.25 -14.72
C GLY A 146 18.43 -16.87 -15.35
N GLU A 147 19.47 -16.43 -16.02
CA GLU A 147 19.56 -15.18 -16.75
C GLU A 147 18.29 -14.93 -17.61
N ALA A 148 17.18 -14.66 -16.93
CA ALA A 148 16.04 -14.02 -17.56
C ALA A 148 16.55 -12.62 -17.89
N SER A 149 17.19 -12.62 -19.04
CA SER A 149 17.54 -11.50 -19.86
C SER A 149 17.18 -10.18 -19.17
N ALA A 150 18.21 -9.52 -18.66
CA ALA A 150 18.29 -8.09 -18.83
C ALA A 150 18.29 -7.79 -20.34
N ALA A 151 17.21 -8.12 -21.03
CA ALA A 151 16.72 -7.33 -22.13
C ALA A 151 16.23 -6.04 -21.47
N ALA A 152 17.22 -5.36 -20.84
CA ALA A 152 17.10 -4.00 -20.43
C ALA A 152 16.59 -3.28 -21.68
N SER A 153 15.34 -2.87 -21.63
CA SER A 153 14.88 -1.83 -22.52
C SER A 153 15.82 -0.66 -22.22
N THR A 154 16.85 -0.55 -23.00
CA THR A 154 17.80 0.57 -22.99
C THR A 154 17.13 1.84 -23.55
N ALA A 155 15.81 1.84 -23.63
CA ALA A 155 15.06 3.03 -24.00
C ALA A 155 15.29 4.09 -22.92
N PRO A 156 15.90 5.22 -23.26
CA PRO A 156 16.04 6.34 -22.33
C PRO A 156 14.64 6.72 -21.83
N LEU A 157 14.57 7.28 -20.62
CA LEU A 157 13.34 7.84 -20.06
C LEU A 157 12.90 8.95 -21.01
N ASP A 158 12.14 8.55 -22.04
CA ASP A 158 11.68 9.48 -23.04
C ASP A 158 10.48 10.21 -22.46
N ARG A 159 10.59 11.52 -22.37
CA ARG A 159 9.45 12.41 -22.01
C ARG A 159 8.24 12.13 -22.91
N HIS A 160 8.47 11.66 -24.14
CA HIS A 160 7.43 11.21 -25.05
C HIS A 160 6.64 10.01 -24.51
N ALA A 161 7.27 9.00 -23.93
CA ALA A 161 6.58 7.85 -23.37
C ALA A 161 5.70 8.23 -22.17
N LEU A 162 6.16 9.14 -21.30
CA LEU A 162 5.35 9.68 -20.21
C LEU A 162 4.14 10.48 -20.72
N LEU A 163 4.35 11.30 -21.74
CA LEU A 163 3.28 12.09 -22.36
C LEU A 163 2.30 11.22 -23.15
N GLU A 164 2.78 10.13 -23.72
CA GLU A 164 1.96 9.15 -24.42
C GLU A 164 1.00 8.42 -23.46
N GLY A 165 1.50 7.97 -22.29
CA GLY A 165 0.65 7.43 -21.24
C GLY A 165 -0.42 8.41 -20.76
N LEU A 166 -0.06 9.68 -20.56
CA LEU A 166 -1.00 10.72 -20.17
C LEU A 166 -2.01 11.02 -21.29
N ARG A 167 -1.56 11.05 -22.54
CA ARG A 167 -2.42 11.21 -23.71
C ARG A 167 -3.38 10.05 -23.89
N PHE A 168 -2.91 8.82 -23.64
CA PHE A 168 -3.74 7.60 -23.66
C PHE A 168 -4.90 7.69 -22.64
N VAL A 169 -4.58 8.03 -21.39
CA VAL A 169 -5.60 8.19 -20.32
C VAL A 169 -6.59 9.31 -20.69
N ARG A 170 -6.07 10.43 -21.18
CA ARG A 170 -6.89 11.60 -21.54
C ARG A 170 -7.75 11.35 -22.78
N GLY A 171 -7.31 10.49 -23.70
CA GLY A 171 -8.06 10.08 -24.90
C GLY A 171 -9.22 9.11 -24.62
N ARG A 172 -9.23 8.45 -23.46
CA ARG A 172 -10.24 7.44 -23.11
C ARG A 172 -11.13 7.91 -21.96
N ARG A 173 -12.26 8.52 -22.31
CA ARG A 173 -13.21 9.10 -21.34
C ARG A 173 -13.61 8.16 -20.19
N PRO A 174 -13.88 6.83 -20.38
CA PRO A 174 -14.23 5.94 -19.27
C PRO A 174 -13.07 5.75 -18.29
N VAL A 175 -11.83 5.61 -18.78
CA VAL A 175 -10.62 5.46 -17.95
C VAL A 175 -10.35 6.75 -17.17
N LEU A 176 -10.40 7.89 -17.84
CA LEU A 176 -10.23 9.18 -17.19
C LEU A 176 -11.30 9.41 -16.12
N GLY A 177 -12.56 9.09 -16.42
CA GLY A 177 -13.67 9.22 -15.45
C GLY A 177 -13.46 8.33 -14.23
N ALA A 178 -13.06 7.07 -14.42
CA ALA A 178 -12.81 6.14 -13.33
C ALA A 178 -11.64 6.59 -12.44
N ILE A 179 -10.52 7.02 -13.03
CA ILE A 179 -9.35 7.53 -12.29
C ILE A 179 -9.68 8.83 -11.56
N SER A 180 -10.41 9.75 -12.20
CA SER A 180 -10.80 11.02 -11.58
C SER A 180 -11.73 10.79 -10.40
N LEU A 181 -12.74 9.92 -10.55
CA LEU A 181 -13.68 9.58 -9.48
C LEU A 181 -12.95 9.00 -8.27
N ASP A 182 -12.00 8.09 -8.49
CA ASP A 182 -11.18 7.51 -7.45
C ASP A 182 -10.27 8.56 -6.76
N LEU A 183 -9.64 9.43 -7.55
CA LEU A 183 -8.81 10.50 -7.02
C LEU A 183 -9.61 11.41 -6.08
N PHE A 184 -10.83 11.81 -6.48
CA PHE A 184 -11.70 12.62 -5.64
C PHE A 184 -12.18 11.85 -4.40
N ALA A 185 -12.55 10.57 -4.56
CA ALA A 185 -12.98 9.74 -3.44
C ALA A 185 -11.88 9.60 -2.38
N VAL A 186 -10.64 9.32 -2.80
CA VAL A 186 -9.49 9.20 -1.88
C VAL A 186 -9.09 10.55 -1.29
N LEU A 187 -9.10 11.63 -2.09
CA LEU A 187 -8.72 12.97 -1.63
C LEU A 187 -9.67 13.49 -0.53
N PHE A 188 -10.98 13.32 -0.72
CA PHE A 188 -11.99 13.77 0.24
C PHE A 188 -12.33 12.72 1.29
N GLY A 189 -12.05 11.44 1.02
CA GLY A 189 -12.30 10.33 1.92
C GLY A 189 -11.12 9.95 2.82
N GLY A 190 -10.12 10.82 3.04
CA GLY A 190 -8.90 10.57 3.79
C GLY A 190 -9.06 10.21 5.29
N ALA A 191 -10.20 9.59 5.66
CA ALA A 191 -10.54 9.20 7.03
C ALA A 191 -9.45 8.36 7.71
N THR A 192 -8.76 7.50 6.94
CA THR A 192 -7.71 6.61 7.46
C THR A 192 -6.47 7.36 7.97
N ALA A 193 -6.19 8.54 7.44
CA ALA A 193 -5.07 9.37 7.88
C ALA A 193 -5.32 9.97 9.28
N LEU A 194 -6.58 10.19 9.65
CA LEU A 194 -6.99 10.76 10.93
C LEU A 194 -7.23 9.70 12.00
N LEU A 195 -7.19 8.40 11.66
CA LEU A 195 -7.45 7.31 12.62
C LEU A 195 -6.67 7.42 13.93
N PRO A 196 -5.37 7.79 13.98
CA PRO A 196 -4.66 7.90 15.25
C PRO A 196 -5.23 8.98 16.17
N VAL A 197 -5.60 10.14 15.60
CA VAL A 197 -6.22 11.25 16.35
C VAL A 197 -7.62 10.84 16.80
N TYR A 198 -8.40 10.25 15.89
CA TYR A 198 -9.76 9.82 16.16
C TYR A 198 -9.83 8.73 17.25
N ALA A 199 -8.89 7.78 17.22
CA ALA A 199 -8.79 6.73 18.23
C ALA A 199 -8.43 7.28 19.61
N ALA A 200 -7.55 8.30 19.68
CA ALA A 200 -7.12 8.89 20.94
C ALA A 200 -8.13 9.88 21.50
N ASP A 201 -8.61 10.83 20.67
CA ASP A 201 -9.31 12.02 21.13
C ASP A 201 -10.85 11.88 21.10
N VAL A 202 -11.38 10.99 20.23
CA VAL A 202 -12.83 10.80 20.07
C VAL A 202 -13.31 9.48 20.66
N LEU A 203 -12.64 8.38 20.30
CA LEU A 203 -13.04 7.05 20.74
C LEU A 203 -12.42 6.65 22.07
N HIS A 204 -11.35 7.35 22.50
CA HIS A 204 -10.60 7.07 23.71
C HIS A 204 -10.13 5.60 23.80
N VAL A 205 -9.78 5.01 22.65
CA VAL A 205 -9.29 3.63 22.56
C VAL A 205 -7.77 3.61 22.48
N GLY A 206 -7.18 2.61 23.11
CA GLY A 206 -5.74 2.42 23.15
C GLY A 206 -5.15 1.97 21.79
N PRO A 207 -3.84 1.63 21.78
CA PRO A 207 -3.14 1.18 20.57
C PRO A 207 -3.77 -0.03 19.90
N SER A 208 -4.33 -0.96 20.67
CA SER A 208 -5.05 -2.13 20.14
C SER A 208 -6.32 -1.72 19.38
N GLY A 209 -7.10 -0.76 19.93
CA GLY A 209 -8.26 -0.20 19.23
C GLY A 209 -7.89 0.47 17.91
N LEU A 210 -6.78 1.23 17.89
CA LEU A 210 -6.24 1.79 16.65
C LEU A 210 -5.83 0.70 15.64
N GLY A 211 -5.24 -0.41 16.12
CA GLY A 211 -4.90 -1.56 15.28
C GLY A 211 -6.11 -2.16 14.59
N TRP A 212 -7.21 -2.37 15.34
CA TRP A 212 -8.47 -2.86 14.79
C TRP A 212 -9.11 -1.88 13.81
N LEU A 213 -9.13 -0.58 14.13
CA LEU A 213 -9.64 0.46 13.21
C LEU A 213 -8.87 0.49 11.90
N ARG A 214 -7.55 0.30 11.93
CA ARG A 214 -6.70 0.23 10.72
C ARG A 214 -6.89 -1.05 9.92
N ALA A 215 -7.20 -2.17 10.57
CA ALA A 215 -7.45 -3.45 9.91
C ALA A 215 -8.84 -3.53 9.26
N ALA A 216 -9.83 -2.83 9.81
CA ALA A 216 -11.23 -2.92 9.40
C ALA A 216 -11.47 -2.67 7.90
N PRO A 217 -10.90 -1.64 7.24
CA PRO A 217 -11.06 -1.45 5.80
C PRO A 217 -10.51 -2.63 4.99
N GLY A 218 -9.38 -3.20 5.42
CA GLY A 218 -8.77 -4.38 4.80
C GLY A 218 -9.69 -5.61 4.86
N VAL A 219 -10.36 -5.82 5.99
CA VAL A 219 -11.36 -6.90 6.15
C VAL A 219 -12.51 -6.71 5.17
N GLY A 220 -13.06 -5.49 5.07
CA GLY A 220 -14.13 -5.17 4.12
C GLY A 220 -13.72 -5.39 2.67
N ALA A 221 -12.53 -4.93 2.32
CA ALA A 221 -11.96 -5.13 0.97
C ALA A 221 -11.76 -6.62 0.65
N ALA A 222 -11.24 -7.42 1.59
CA ALA A 222 -11.02 -8.85 1.40
C ALA A 222 -12.34 -9.61 1.20
N LEU A 223 -13.33 -9.38 2.06
CA LEU A 223 -14.65 -10.01 1.93
C LEU A 223 -15.30 -9.68 0.60
N THR A 224 -15.27 -8.40 0.20
CA THR A 224 -15.83 -7.97 -1.08
C THR A 224 -15.05 -8.54 -2.26
N GLY A 225 -13.72 -8.60 -2.18
CA GLY A 225 -12.88 -9.22 -3.19
C GLY A 225 -13.20 -10.71 -3.42
N ILE A 226 -13.44 -11.46 -2.34
CA ILE A 226 -13.88 -12.87 -2.42
C ILE A 226 -15.25 -12.96 -3.11
N VAL A 227 -16.21 -12.14 -2.71
CA VAL A 227 -17.54 -12.11 -3.32
C VAL A 227 -17.47 -11.78 -4.81
N LEU A 228 -16.69 -10.77 -5.20
CA LEU A 228 -16.51 -10.39 -6.61
C LEU A 228 -15.74 -11.43 -7.42
N GLY A 229 -14.89 -12.22 -6.78
CA GLY A 229 -14.20 -13.35 -7.39
C GLY A 229 -15.15 -14.51 -7.73
N VAL A 230 -16.15 -14.75 -6.90
CA VAL A 230 -17.19 -15.78 -7.10
C VAL A 230 -18.34 -15.27 -8.00
N LEU A 231 -18.72 -14.00 -7.79
CA LEU A 231 -19.83 -13.33 -8.49
C LEU A 231 -19.31 -12.11 -9.28
N PRO A 232 -18.64 -12.33 -10.42
CA PRO A 232 -18.03 -11.23 -11.17
C PRO A 232 -19.10 -10.28 -11.74
N VAL A 233 -18.83 -8.98 -11.63
CA VAL A 233 -19.69 -7.94 -12.20
C VAL A 233 -19.45 -7.87 -13.71
N THR A 234 -20.40 -8.41 -14.51
CA THR A 234 -20.31 -8.43 -15.98
C THR A 234 -21.22 -7.42 -16.66
N ARG A 235 -22.23 -6.91 -15.96
CA ARG A 235 -23.24 -5.98 -16.49
C ARG A 235 -23.31 -4.70 -15.67
N ARG A 236 -23.59 -3.57 -16.32
CA ARG A 236 -23.78 -2.24 -15.70
C ARG A 236 -22.60 -1.82 -14.81
N VAL A 237 -21.39 -2.09 -15.28
CA VAL A 237 -20.13 -1.87 -14.53
C VAL A 237 -20.04 -0.44 -13.97
N GLY A 238 -20.49 0.58 -14.70
CA GLY A 238 -20.52 1.96 -14.24
C GLY A 238 -21.44 2.18 -13.02
N HIS A 239 -22.61 1.53 -12.96
CA HIS A 239 -23.50 1.67 -11.81
C HIS A 239 -22.89 1.07 -10.52
N TRP A 240 -22.19 -0.06 -10.66
CA TRP A 240 -21.48 -0.68 -9.55
C TRP A 240 -20.33 0.19 -9.04
N MET A 241 -19.60 0.84 -9.95
CA MET A 241 -18.52 1.76 -9.59
C MET A 241 -19.06 2.97 -8.82
N PHE A 242 -20.12 3.63 -9.33
CA PHE A 242 -20.76 4.75 -8.62
C PHE A 242 -21.36 4.29 -7.29
N GLY A 243 -22.02 3.14 -7.26
CA GLY A 243 -22.54 2.55 -6.03
C GLY A 243 -21.46 2.34 -4.97
N GLY A 244 -20.30 1.78 -5.37
CA GLY A 244 -19.15 1.60 -4.49
C GLY A 244 -18.64 2.91 -3.91
N VAL A 245 -18.52 3.96 -4.73
CA VAL A 245 -18.08 5.29 -4.26
C VAL A 245 -19.13 5.95 -3.35
N ILE A 246 -20.41 5.79 -3.64
CA ILE A 246 -21.49 6.29 -2.75
C ILE A 246 -21.43 5.59 -1.40
N VAL A 247 -21.30 4.26 -1.38
CA VAL A 247 -21.16 3.47 -0.15
C VAL A 247 -19.91 3.91 0.63
N PHE A 248 -18.77 4.08 -0.05
CA PHE A 248 -17.56 4.62 0.55
C PHE A 248 -17.77 5.99 1.21
N GLY A 249 -18.44 6.93 0.50
CA GLY A 249 -18.72 8.26 1.02
C GLY A 249 -19.66 8.24 2.23
N ILE A 250 -20.76 7.46 2.17
CA ILE A 250 -21.68 7.31 3.30
C ILE A 250 -20.98 6.69 4.51
N ALA A 251 -20.18 5.64 4.28
CA ALA A 251 -19.40 5.00 5.34
C ALA A 251 -18.40 5.96 5.99
N THR A 252 -17.76 6.82 5.19
CA THR A 252 -16.86 7.88 5.68
C THR A 252 -17.62 8.86 6.58
N LEU A 253 -18.83 9.29 6.20
CA LEU A 253 -19.66 10.18 7.01
C LEU A 253 -20.09 9.51 8.31
N VAL A 254 -20.56 8.26 8.24
CA VAL A 254 -20.95 7.48 9.44
C VAL A 254 -19.75 7.33 10.37
N PHE A 255 -18.57 7.02 9.85
CA PHE A 255 -17.34 6.97 10.65
C PHE A 255 -17.04 8.31 11.32
N GLY A 256 -17.08 9.42 10.55
CA GLY A 256 -16.77 10.77 11.06
C GLY A 256 -17.73 11.28 12.13
N LEU A 257 -18.97 10.79 12.16
CA LEU A 257 -19.99 11.14 13.16
C LEU A 257 -20.04 10.16 14.34
N SER A 258 -19.33 9.02 14.23
CA SER A 258 -19.41 7.95 15.23
C SER A 258 -18.57 8.27 16.45
N THR A 259 -19.11 8.06 17.64
CA THR A 259 -18.38 8.07 18.92
C THR A 259 -18.25 6.67 19.53
N SER A 260 -18.70 5.64 18.81
CA SER A 260 -18.66 4.24 19.26
C SER A 260 -17.63 3.46 18.44
N LEU A 261 -16.77 2.69 19.13
CA LEU A 261 -15.79 1.82 18.47
C LEU A 261 -16.45 0.83 17.51
N TRP A 262 -17.56 0.21 17.90
CA TRP A 262 -18.24 -0.80 17.09
C TRP A 262 -18.85 -0.23 15.81
N ILE A 263 -19.48 0.95 15.91
CA ILE A 263 -20.02 1.66 14.74
C ILE A 263 -18.87 2.09 13.83
N SER A 264 -17.77 2.59 14.38
CA SER A 264 -16.58 2.99 13.63
C SER A 264 -15.94 1.82 12.90
N LEU A 265 -15.83 0.64 13.55
CA LEU A 265 -15.32 -0.58 12.92
C LEU A 265 -16.23 -1.05 11.77
N ALA A 266 -17.54 -1.07 11.99
CA ALA A 266 -18.51 -1.44 10.96
C ALA A 266 -18.46 -0.45 9.78
N ALA A 267 -18.43 0.85 10.04
CA ALA A 267 -18.32 1.88 9.01
C ALA A 267 -17.05 1.76 8.20
N LEU A 268 -15.90 1.55 8.86
CA LEU A 268 -14.61 1.37 8.17
C LEU A 268 -14.57 0.06 7.36
N THR A 269 -15.21 -1.01 7.83
CA THR A 269 -15.35 -2.26 7.08
C THR A 269 -16.17 -2.04 5.81
N VAL A 270 -17.31 -1.34 5.91
CA VAL A 270 -18.15 -0.99 4.76
C VAL A 270 -17.43 -0.03 3.81
N LEU A 271 -16.64 0.89 4.34
CA LEU A 271 -15.79 1.79 3.57
C LEU A 271 -14.81 0.97 2.69
N GLY A 272 -14.09 0.03 3.29
CA GLY A 272 -13.17 -0.84 2.56
C GLY A 272 -13.87 -1.74 1.52
N ALA A 273 -15.10 -2.18 1.81
CA ALA A 273 -15.93 -2.92 0.85
C ALA A 273 -16.29 -2.06 -0.38
N GLY A 274 -16.70 -0.81 -0.16
CA GLY A 274 -17.03 0.14 -1.23
C GLY A 274 -15.82 0.49 -2.09
N ASP A 275 -14.66 0.70 -1.47
CA ASP A 275 -13.38 0.94 -2.14
C ASP A 275 -12.99 -0.24 -3.03
N MET A 276 -13.09 -1.47 -2.53
CA MET A 276 -12.74 -2.68 -3.30
C MET A 276 -13.59 -2.85 -4.56
N VAL A 277 -14.87 -2.49 -4.53
CA VAL A 277 -15.73 -2.48 -5.73
C VAL A 277 -15.17 -1.51 -6.77
N SER A 278 -14.79 -0.30 -6.36
CA SER A 278 -14.21 0.72 -7.25
C SER A 278 -12.89 0.26 -7.85
N VAL A 279 -12.01 -0.29 -7.02
CA VAL A 279 -10.69 -0.85 -7.44
C VAL A 279 -10.86 -1.97 -8.44
N TYR A 280 -11.75 -2.94 -8.16
CA TYR A 280 -12.02 -4.08 -9.05
C TYR A 280 -12.48 -3.62 -10.43
N ILE A 281 -13.45 -2.71 -10.47
CA ILE A 281 -14.02 -2.21 -11.73
C ILE A 281 -13.00 -1.41 -12.52
N ARG A 282 -12.17 -0.60 -11.86
CA ARG A 282 -11.10 0.16 -12.51
C ARG A 282 -10.08 -0.77 -13.17
N HIS A 283 -9.65 -1.82 -12.48
CA HIS A 283 -8.76 -2.83 -13.06
C HIS A 283 -9.39 -3.52 -14.27
N LEU A 284 -10.67 -3.90 -14.16
CA LEU A 284 -11.42 -4.51 -15.25
C LEU A 284 -11.52 -3.59 -16.47
N LEU A 285 -11.84 -2.31 -16.27
CA LEU A 285 -11.93 -1.31 -17.36
C LEU A 285 -10.59 -1.10 -18.06
N VAL A 286 -9.50 -1.03 -17.31
CA VAL A 286 -8.16 -0.88 -17.89
C VAL A 286 -7.79 -2.12 -18.70
N GLN A 287 -8.02 -3.32 -18.20
CA GLN A 287 -7.70 -4.58 -18.89
C GLN A 287 -8.53 -4.80 -20.17
N LEU A 288 -9.78 -4.35 -20.19
CA LEU A 288 -10.64 -4.49 -21.38
C LEU A 288 -10.32 -3.46 -22.48
N GLN A 289 -9.55 -2.42 -22.16
CA GLN A 289 -9.25 -1.32 -23.10
C GLN A 289 -7.78 -1.27 -23.55
N THR A 290 -6.95 -2.11 -22.96
CA THR A 290 -5.57 -2.38 -23.38
C THR A 290 -5.50 -3.67 -24.16
#